data_71fb99021890439c27b1ae33d4b0acea
#
_entry.id   71fb99021890439c27b1ae33d4b0acea
#
_cell.length_a   1.000
_cell.length_b   1.000
_cell.length_c   1.000
_cell.angle_alpha   90.00
_cell.angle_beta   90.00
_cell.angle_gamma   90.00
#
_symmetry.space_group_name_H-M   'P 1'
#
loop_
_entity.id
_entity.type
_entity.pdbx_description
1 polymer ?
#
loop_
_entity_poly.entity_id
_entity_poly.type
_entity_poly.pdbx_seq_one_letter_code
_entity_poly.pdbx_strand_id
1 'polypeptide(L)'
;FTAEDVPSWTLDLLREKDGSYGKIGFIYGDFPSWDAHALHRFQERYGHWNFDGEELRTFSSQFILSDVIDSVKKDSFRLALVIILVIFGTLVISFRKPKLFLAGCISFGMGTLLTLGLLGFLTDMFEFGKISIYNVIVIPMALGIGIDSTIHMITSWMSDKNLTLRQLMDTTGRNVMASSTTTIAGFVGFLFTTHRGLKGIGDLACISIAMFLITSIIFTMYMCGSWLKKK
;
A
#
# COMPACT_ATOMS: atom_id res chain seq x y z
N PHE A 1 15.13 -39.16 -21.23
CA PHE A 1 14.21 -38.35 -22.01
C PHE A 1 14.84 -38.11 -23.38
N THR A 2 14.28 -38.65 -24.41
CA THR A 2 14.68 -38.43 -25.80
C THR A 2 13.66 -37.52 -26.48
N ALA A 3 14.01 -36.91 -27.62
CA ALA A 3 13.07 -36.05 -28.35
C ALA A 3 11.80 -36.81 -28.82
N GLU A 4 11.85 -38.13 -28.85
CA GLU A 4 10.73 -39.01 -29.22
C GLU A 4 9.68 -39.15 -28.10
N ASP A 5 10.05 -38.84 -26.86
CA ASP A 5 9.14 -38.88 -25.69
C ASP A 5 8.30 -37.61 -25.57
N VAL A 6 8.59 -36.57 -26.38
CA VAL A 6 7.94 -35.28 -26.32
C VAL A 6 6.76 -35.21 -27.28
N PRO A 7 5.55 -34.81 -26.85
CA PRO A 7 4.39 -34.65 -27.71
C PRO A 7 4.69 -33.75 -28.93
N SER A 8 4.20 -34.13 -30.10
CA SER A 8 4.48 -33.43 -31.37
C SER A 8 4.14 -31.93 -31.35
N TRP A 9 3.07 -31.55 -30.64
CA TRP A 9 2.69 -30.16 -30.48
C TRP A 9 3.73 -29.32 -29.68
N THR A 10 4.45 -29.96 -28.78
CA THR A 10 5.55 -29.30 -28.03
C THR A 10 6.77 -29.16 -28.94
N LEU A 11 7.09 -30.15 -29.74
CA LEU A 11 8.18 -30.10 -30.71
C LEU A 11 7.95 -29.01 -31.75
N ASP A 12 6.71 -28.83 -32.22
CA ASP A 12 6.38 -27.76 -33.17
C ASP A 12 6.58 -26.35 -32.58
N LEU A 13 6.38 -26.17 -31.27
CA LEU A 13 6.67 -24.91 -30.55
C LEU A 13 8.19 -24.63 -30.44
N LEU A 14 9.01 -25.68 -30.46
CA LEU A 14 10.48 -25.60 -30.35
C LEU A 14 11.20 -25.63 -31.69
N ARG A 15 10.43 -25.73 -32.79
CA ARG A 15 10.94 -25.76 -34.14
C ARG A 15 11.32 -24.36 -34.61
N GLU A 16 12.58 -24.20 -35.00
CA GLU A 16 13.07 -22.99 -35.63
C GLU A 16 12.49 -22.78 -37.04
N LYS A 17 12.56 -21.58 -37.57
CA LYS A 17 12.11 -21.27 -38.93
C LYS A 17 12.87 -22.05 -40.00
N ASP A 18 14.09 -22.48 -39.70
CA ASP A 18 14.93 -23.32 -40.57
C ASP A 18 14.66 -24.82 -40.41
N GLY A 19 13.68 -25.19 -39.56
CA GLY A 19 13.30 -26.58 -39.27
C GLY A 19 14.19 -27.31 -38.27
N SER A 20 15.22 -26.64 -37.72
CA SER A 20 16.12 -27.22 -36.71
C SER A 20 15.49 -27.19 -35.31
N TYR A 21 16.00 -28.05 -34.41
CA TYR A 21 15.63 -28.14 -33.00
C TYR A 21 16.88 -27.95 -32.12
N GLY A 22 16.65 -27.58 -30.85
CA GLY A 22 17.72 -27.56 -29.85
C GLY A 22 18.37 -26.20 -29.61
N LYS A 23 17.88 -25.13 -30.26
CA LYS A 23 18.36 -23.76 -30.00
C LYS A 23 17.61 -23.09 -28.83
N ILE A 24 16.51 -23.67 -28.37
CA ILE A 24 15.69 -23.15 -27.26
C ILE A 24 15.78 -24.12 -26.10
N GLY A 25 16.17 -23.61 -24.93
CA GLY A 25 16.18 -24.36 -23.68
C GLY A 25 15.22 -23.72 -22.67
N PHE A 26 14.55 -24.53 -21.86
CA PHE A 26 13.70 -24.05 -20.77
C PHE A 26 14.36 -24.35 -19.44
N ILE A 27 14.44 -23.33 -18.57
CA ILE A 27 14.94 -23.45 -17.21
C ILE A 27 13.76 -23.22 -16.28
N TYR A 28 13.42 -24.22 -15.47
CA TYR A 28 12.36 -24.12 -14.48
C TYR A 28 12.95 -23.90 -13.09
N GLY A 29 12.47 -22.88 -12.39
CA GLY A 29 12.81 -22.64 -10.98
C GLY A 29 11.82 -23.40 -10.08
N ASP A 30 12.31 -24.15 -9.11
CA ASP A 30 11.50 -24.82 -8.08
C ASP A 30 11.27 -23.85 -6.90
N PHE A 31 10.54 -22.76 -7.15
CA PHE A 31 10.16 -21.79 -6.13
C PHE A 31 8.82 -21.13 -6.50
N PRO A 32 8.06 -20.65 -5.50
CA PRO A 32 6.81 -19.96 -5.75
C PRO A 32 7.05 -18.65 -6.51
N SER A 33 6.30 -18.39 -7.57
CA SER A 33 6.43 -17.17 -8.40
C SER A 33 6.15 -15.85 -7.67
N TRP A 34 5.63 -15.90 -6.44
CA TRP A 34 5.42 -14.72 -5.58
C TRP A 34 6.57 -14.44 -4.61
N ASP A 35 7.58 -15.32 -4.52
CA ASP A 35 8.77 -15.08 -3.71
C ASP A 35 9.75 -14.17 -4.46
N ALA A 36 9.67 -12.87 -4.16
CA ALA A 36 10.52 -11.86 -4.79
C ALA A 36 12.02 -12.10 -4.58
N HIS A 37 12.42 -12.66 -3.43
CA HIS A 37 13.83 -12.95 -3.15
C HIS A 37 14.36 -14.15 -3.94
N ALA A 38 13.53 -15.18 -4.07
CA ALA A 38 13.89 -16.35 -4.90
C ALA A 38 13.94 -15.96 -6.38
N LEU A 39 12.99 -15.11 -6.82
CA LEU A 39 12.92 -14.61 -8.18
C LEU A 39 14.15 -13.78 -8.56
N HIS A 40 14.57 -12.87 -7.67
CA HIS A 40 15.75 -12.03 -7.90
C HIS A 40 17.03 -12.87 -7.98
N ARG A 41 17.22 -13.82 -7.06
CA ARG A 41 18.37 -14.76 -7.10
C ARG A 41 18.38 -15.61 -8.37
N PHE A 42 17.19 -16.00 -8.85
CA PHE A 42 17.06 -16.75 -10.10
C PHE A 42 17.42 -15.89 -11.31
N GLN A 43 16.99 -14.64 -11.35
CA GLN A 43 17.35 -13.69 -12.39
C GLN A 43 18.86 -13.37 -12.40
N GLU A 44 19.47 -13.13 -11.24
CA GLU A 44 20.90 -12.92 -11.12
C GLU A 44 21.73 -14.12 -11.62
N ARG A 45 21.25 -15.34 -11.32
CA ARG A 45 21.96 -16.54 -11.67
C ARG A 45 21.77 -16.99 -13.12
N TYR A 46 20.60 -16.76 -13.68
CA TYR A 46 20.20 -17.31 -14.98
C TYR A 46 19.83 -16.26 -16.03
N GLY A 47 19.83 -14.98 -15.68
CA GLY A 47 19.46 -13.89 -16.59
C GLY A 47 20.47 -13.65 -17.70
N HIS A 48 21.75 -13.84 -17.41
CA HIS A 48 22.85 -13.64 -18.35
C HIS A 48 23.83 -14.80 -18.27
N TRP A 49 24.08 -15.43 -19.36
CA TRP A 49 25.05 -16.51 -19.48
C TRP A 49 26.10 -16.19 -20.51
N ASN A 50 27.36 -16.48 -20.18
CA ASN A 50 28.45 -16.44 -21.16
C ASN A 50 28.83 -17.88 -21.49
N PHE A 51 28.52 -18.34 -22.68
CA PHE A 51 28.82 -19.68 -23.14
C PHE A 51 29.71 -19.57 -24.37
N ASP A 52 30.94 -20.07 -24.27
CA ASP A 52 31.91 -20.12 -25.35
C ASP A 52 32.20 -18.78 -26.06
N GLY A 53 32.11 -17.65 -25.30
CA GLY A 53 32.31 -16.29 -25.79
C GLY A 53 31.08 -15.58 -26.35
N GLU A 54 29.93 -16.27 -26.39
CA GLU A 54 28.64 -15.67 -26.74
C GLU A 54 27.81 -15.36 -25.49
N GLU A 55 27.25 -14.15 -25.45
CA GLU A 55 26.37 -13.72 -24.38
C GLU A 55 24.93 -14.18 -24.68
N LEU A 56 24.48 -15.21 -23.96
CA LEU A 56 23.11 -15.71 -24.03
C LEU A 56 22.24 -14.97 -23.03
N ARG A 57 21.17 -14.36 -23.48
CA ARG A 57 20.17 -13.71 -22.65
C ARG A 57 18.97 -14.62 -22.46
N THR A 58 18.67 -14.92 -21.21
CA THR A 58 17.46 -15.67 -20.88
C THR A 58 16.27 -14.71 -20.78
N PHE A 59 15.18 -15.06 -21.42
CA PHE A 59 13.94 -14.28 -21.37
C PHE A 59 12.89 -15.04 -20.57
N SER A 60 12.31 -14.35 -19.57
CA SER A 60 11.24 -14.92 -18.75
C SER A 60 10.27 -13.82 -18.31
N SER A 61 8.98 -14.15 -18.30
CA SER A 61 7.94 -13.29 -17.70
C SER A 61 8.20 -13.06 -16.21
N GLN A 62 8.87 -13.99 -15.54
CA GLN A 62 9.27 -13.87 -14.14
C GLN A 62 10.33 -12.79 -13.93
N PHE A 63 11.25 -12.59 -14.87
CA PHE A 63 12.25 -11.51 -14.79
C PHE A 63 11.59 -10.14 -14.93
N ILE A 64 10.60 -9.99 -15.82
CA ILE A 64 9.81 -8.78 -15.92
C ILE A 64 9.12 -8.48 -14.59
N LEU A 65 8.57 -9.50 -13.92
CA LEU A 65 7.95 -9.34 -12.62
C LEU A 65 8.96 -8.89 -11.54
N SER A 66 10.18 -9.44 -11.55
CA SER A 66 11.27 -9.02 -10.66
C SER A 66 11.62 -7.53 -10.85
N ASP A 67 11.80 -7.10 -12.11
CA ASP A 67 12.11 -5.70 -12.44
C ASP A 67 10.99 -4.75 -12.03
N VAL A 68 9.72 -5.18 -12.19
CA VAL A 68 8.55 -4.43 -11.73
C VAL A 68 8.55 -4.30 -10.21
N ILE A 69 8.86 -5.38 -9.46
CA ILE A 69 8.93 -5.37 -8.00
C ILE A 69 9.99 -4.37 -7.52
N ASP A 70 11.16 -4.37 -8.12
CA ASP A 70 12.24 -3.47 -7.73
C ASP A 70 11.92 -2.00 -8.09
N SER A 71 11.33 -1.77 -9.24
CA SER A 71 10.83 -0.44 -9.64
C SER A 71 9.78 0.07 -8.66
N VAL A 72 8.80 -0.75 -8.29
CA VAL A 72 7.75 -0.40 -7.34
C VAL A 72 8.34 -0.11 -5.95
N LYS A 73 9.30 -0.90 -5.46
CA LYS A 73 9.99 -0.62 -4.19
C LYS A 73 10.68 0.75 -4.19
N LYS A 74 11.41 1.06 -5.25
CA LYS A 74 12.11 2.33 -5.41
C LYS A 74 11.15 3.51 -5.51
N ASP A 75 10.08 3.36 -6.29
CA ASP A 75 9.06 4.39 -6.45
C ASP A 75 8.21 4.55 -5.19
N SER A 76 7.93 3.48 -4.44
CA SER A 76 7.23 3.53 -3.15
C SER A 76 7.92 4.45 -2.16
N PHE A 77 9.25 4.40 -2.08
CA PHE A 77 10.01 5.29 -1.20
C PHE A 77 9.88 6.76 -1.61
N ARG A 78 9.99 7.04 -2.91
CA ARG A 78 9.81 8.39 -3.45
C ARG A 78 8.39 8.91 -3.22
N LEU A 79 7.38 8.06 -3.49
CA LEU A 79 5.98 8.38 -3.24
C LEU A 79 5.73 8.67 -1.76
N ALA A 80 6.25 7.85 -0.84
CA ALA A 80 6.13 8.09 0.59
C ALA A 80 6.70 9.46 1.00
N LEU A 81 7.86 9.84 0.47
CA LEU A 81 8.47 11.13 0.74
C LEU A 81 7.61 12.29 0.20
N VAL A 82 7.12 12.18 -1.04
CA VAL A 82 6.23 13.18 -1.64
C VAL A 82 4.95 13.32 -0.84
N ILE A 83 4.33 12.21 -0.42
CA ILE A 83 3.09 12.21 0.38
C ILE A 83 3.32 12.91 1.71
N ILE A 84 4.41 12.58 2.41
CA ILE A 84 4.77 13.22 3.66
C ILE A 84 4.92 14.73 3.46
N LEU A 85 5.64 15.17 2.43
CA LEU A 85 5.81 16.59 2.12
C LEU A 85 4.47 17.29 1.82
N VAL A 86 3.60 16.65 1.04
CA VAL A 86 2.26 17.18 0.73
C VAL A 86 1.40 17.28 1.99
N ILE A 87 1.40 16.25 2.83
CA ILE A 87 0.65 16.25 4.10
C ILE A 87 1.15 17.37 5.03
N PHE A 88 2.47 17.48 5.21
CA PHE A 88 3.04 18.57 6.02
C PHE A 88 2.73 19.94 5.43
N GLY A 89 2.84 20.10 4.10
CA GLY A 89 2.45 21.33 3.41
C GLY A 89 0.98 21.70 3.64
N THR A 90 0.08 20.71 3.53
CA THR A 90 -1.35 20.89 3.80
C THR A 90 -1.62 21.30 5.24
N LEU A 91 -0.93 20.68 6.22
CA LEU A 91 -1.04 21.06 7.62
C LEU A 91 -0.53 22.47 7.90
N VAL A 92 0.59 22.87 7.27
CA VAL A 92 1.13 24.25 7.40
C VAL A 92 0.17 25.27 6.83
N ILE A 93 -0.42 25.00 5.66
CA ILE A 93 -1.41 25.88 5.02
C ILE A 93 -2.69 25.96 5.85
N SER A 94 -3.18 24.84 6.36
CA SER A 94 -4.41 24.77 7.15
C SER A 94 -4.25 25.38 8.53
N PHE A 95 -3.10 25.24 9.15
CA PHE A 95 -2.85 25.64 10.53
C PHE A 95 -1.73 26.67 10.63
N ARG A 96 -2.10 27.95 10.70
CA ARG A 96 -1.14 29.05 10.90
C ARG A 96 -0.51 29.10 12.31
N LYS A 97 -1.14 28.46 13.31
CA LYS A 97 -0.68 28.43 14.69
C LYS A 97 0.12 27.16 14.96
N PRO A 98 1.35 27.25 15.52
CA PRO A 98 2.21 26.06 15.69
C PRO A 98 1.60 24.99 16.60
N LYS A 99 0.76 25.35 17.56
CA LYS A 99 0.04 24.39 18.42
C LYS A 99 -0.95 23.54 17.63
N LEU A 100 -1.67 24.13 16.67
CA LEU A 100 -2.63 23.41 15.83
C LEU A 100 -1.92 22.49 14.83
N PHE A 101 -0.84 23.00 14.25
CA PHE A 101 0.03 22.21 13.39
C PHE A 101 0.56 20.97 14.13
N LEU A 102 1.10 21.17 15.34
CA LEU A 102 1.62 20.07 16.15
C LEU A 102 0.50 19.07 16.54
N ALA A 103 -0.70 19.56 16.87
CA ALA A 103 -1.85 18.70 17.13
C ALA A 103 -2.21 17.84 15.92
N GLY A 104 -2.23 18.41 14.71
CA GLY A 104 -2.44 17.69 13.47
C GLY A 104 -1.37 16.62 13.22
N CYS A 105 -0.09 16.99 13.40
CA CYS A 105 1.03 16.05 13.26
C CYS A 105 0.95 14.87 14.23
N ILE A 106 0.63 15.14 15.50
CA ILE A 106 0.53 14.07 16.53
C ILE A 106 -0.67 13.16 16.22
N SER A 107 -1.83 13.72 15.90
CA SER A 107 -3.02 12.92 15.54
C SER A 107 -2.74 12.02 14.33
N PHE A 108 -2.13 12.58 13.28
CA PHE A 108 -1.74 11.84 12.09
C PHE A 108 -0.70 10.75 12.39
N GLY A 109 0.33 11.09 13.15
CA GLY A 109 1.38 10.14 13.57
C GLY A 109 0.81 8.98 14.39
N MET A 110 -0.09 9.24 15.32
CA MET A 110 -0.78 8.20 16.11
C MET A 110 -1.65 7.30 15.21
N GLY A 111 -2.39 7.87 14.26
CA GLY A 111 -3.17 7.09 13.28
C GLY A 111 -2.30 6.17 12.44
N THR A 112 -1.16 6.67 11.97
CA THR A 112 -0.18 5.88 11.22
C THR A 112 0.41 4.76 12.08
N LEU A 113 0.83 5.05 13.31
CA LEU A 113 1.41 4.06 14.21
C LEU A 113 0.39 2.96 14.58
N LEU A 114 -0.85 3.33 14.87
CA LEU A 114 -1.91 2.36 15.16
C LEU A 114 -2.24 1.50 13.95
N THR A 115 -2.27 2.09 12.76
CA THR A 115 -2.48 1.33 11.52
C THR A 115 -1.36 0.31 11.30
N LEU A 116 -0.10 0.73 11.39
CA LEU A 116 1.06 -0.15 11.21
C LEU A 116 1.13 -1.23 12.30
N GLY A 117 0.87 -0.87 13.57
CA GLY A 117 0.85 -1.80 14.68
C GLY A 117 -0.24 -2.87 14.53
N LEU A 118 -1.46 -2.45 14.16
CA LEU A 118 -2.56 -3.39 13.95
C LEU A 118 -2.33 -4.29 12.74
N LEU A 119 -1.82 -3.74 11.63
CA LEU A 119 -1.48 -4.53 10.44
C LEU A 119 -0.40 -5.55 10.76
N GLY A 120 0.67 -5.17 11.47
CA GLY A 120 1.71 -6.11 11.91
C GLY A 120 1.12 -7.23 12.75
N PHE A 121 0.32 -6.90 13.77
CA PHE A 121 -0.33 -7.87 14.64
C PHE A 121 -1.26 -8.83 13.88
N LEU A 122 -2.09 -8.32 12.95
CA LEU A 122 -3.01 -9.13 12.16
C LEU A 122 -2.29 -10.02 11.15
N THR A 123 -1.17 -9.53 10.58
CA THR A 123 -0.35 -10.31 9.65
C THR A 123 0.30 -11.50 10.35
N ASP A 124 0.81 -11.30 11.57
CA ASP A 124 1.46 -12.35 12.35
C ASP A 124 0.46 -13.42 12.84
N MET A 125 -0.74 -13.00 13.25
CA MET A 125 -1.73 -13.93 13.82
C MET A 125 -2.59 -14.64 12.77
N PHE A 126 -2.98 -13.97 11.68
CA PHE A 126 -4.03 -14.43 10.78
C PHE A 126 -3.60 -14.46 9.30
N GLU A 127 -2.34 -14.19 8.99
CA GLU A 127 -1.86 -13.99 7.63
C GLU A 127 -2.66 -12.92 6.84
N PHE A 128 -3.29 -12.01 7.56
CA PHE A 128 -4.17 -10.98 7.05
C PHE A 128 -3.37 -9.70 6.77
N GLY A 129 -3.73 -8.97 5.70
CA GLY A 129 -3.11 -7.67 5.43
C GLY A 129 -1.66 -7.73 4.94
N LYS A 130 -1.22 -8.86 4.36
CA LYS A 130 0.13 -8.97 3.77
C LYS A 130 0.35 -7.84 2.76
N ILE A 131 1.39 -7.06 3.00
CA ILE A 131 1.76 -5.95 2.12
C ILE A 131 2.20 -6.52 0.77
N SER A 132 1.48 -6.17 -0.28
CA SER A 132 1.76 -6.56 -1.65
C SER A 132 2.07 -5.32 -2.50
N ILE A 133 2.54 -5.53 -3.71
CA ILE A 133 2.75 -4.47 -4.72
C ILE A 133 1.50 -3.58 -4.91
N TYR A 134 0.31 -4.17 -4.82
CA TYR A 134 -0.96 -3.47 -4.98
C TYR A 134 -1.26 -2.48 -3.84
N ASN A 135 -0.68 -2.70 -2.66
CA ASN A 135 -0.90 -1.87 -1.48
C ASN A 135 -0.23 -0.48 -1.60
N VAL A 136 0.74 -0.34 -2.50
CA VAL A 136 1.41 0.94 -2.77
C VAL A 136 0.40 2.03 -3.16
N ILE A 137 -0.68 1.67 -3.86
CA ILE A 137 -1.73 2.61 -4.27
C ILE A 137 -2.61 3.03 -3.08
N VAL A 138 -2.82 2.13 -2.13
CA VAL A 138 -3.74 2.36 -0.99
C VAL A 138 -3.11 3.24 0.09
N ILE A 139 -1.80 3.11 0.31
CA ILE A 139 -1.09 3.87 1.34
C ILE A 139 -1.28 5.38 1.19
N PRO A 140 -1.00 6.01 0.03
CA PRO A 140 -1.25 7.44 -0.18
C PRO A 140 -2.68 7.86 0.11
N MET A 141 -3.62 7.06 -0.36
CA MET A 141 -5.05 7.35 -0.24
C MET A 141 -5.52 7.26 1.21
N ALA A 142 -5.12 6.23 1.95
CA ALA A 142 -5.46 6.07 3.36
C ALA A 142 -4.88 7.21 4.21
N LEU A 143 -3.64 7.61 3.95
CA LEU A 143 -2.99 8.73 4.62
C LEU A 143 -3.70 10.05 4.32
N GLY A 144 -4.12 10.28 3.06
CA GLY A 144 -4.88 11.48 2.67
C GLY A 144 -6.23 11.58 3.37
N ILE A 145 -7.01 10.49 3.40
CA ILE A 145 -8.30 10.44 4.10
C ILE A 145 -8.11 10.65 5.61
N GLY A 146 -7.06 10.08 6.16
CA GLY A 146 -6.76 10.20 7.59
C GLY A 146 -6.46 11.62 8.04
N ILE A 147 -5.65 12.36 7.27
CA ILE A 147 -5.31 13.74 7.60
C ILE A 147 -6.49 14.69 7.40
N ASP A 148 -7.31 14.46 6.36
CA ASP A 148 -8.49 15.27 6.06
C ASP A 148 -9.47 15.27 7.24
N SER A 149 -9.78 14.11 7.80
CA SER A 149 -10.62 13.97 8.99
C SER A 149 -10.08 14.78 10.18
N THR A 150 -8.78 14.76 10.41
CA THR A 150 -8.14 15.53 11.49
C THR A 150 -8.21 17.03 11.24
N ILE A 151 -7.96 17.48 10.01
CA ILE A 151 -8.07 18.89 9.63
C ILE A 151 -9.48 19.42 9.85
N HIS A 152 -10.49 18.67 9.40
CA HIS A 152 -11.88 19.04 9.58
C HIS A 152 -12.29 19.18 11.04
N MET A 153 -11.87 18.27 11.91
CA MET A 153 -12.15 18.32 13.34
C MET A 153 -11.49 19.55 14.01
N ILE A 154 -10.22 19.80 13.74
CA ILE A 154 -9.47 20.90 14.35
C ILE A 154 -9.95 22.26 13.82
N THR A 155 -10.21 22.39 12.52
CA THR A 155 -10.71 23.65 11.92
C THR A 155 -12.09 24.00 12.42
N SER A 156 -12.98 23.03 12.51
CA SER A 156 -14.33 23.24 13.06
C SER A 156 -14.26 23.69 14.53
N TRP A 157 -13.41 23.07 15.34
CA TRP A 157 -13.18 23.50 16.72
C TRP A 157 -12.71 24.94 16.83
N MET A 158 -11.87 25.40 15.91
CA MET A 158 -11.31 26.75 15.94
C MET A 158 -12.21 27.83 15.33
N SER A 159 -13.16 27.45 14.48
CA SER A 159 -14.03 28.37 13.75
C SER A 159 -15.09 29.04 14.65
N ASP A 160 -15.58 28.32 15.67
CA ASP A 160 -16.59 28.83 16.59
C ASP A 160 -16.07 28.83 18.03
N LYS A 161 -15.94 30.01 18.64
CA LYS A 161 -15.47 30.16 20.03
C LYS A 161 -16.40 29.53 21.06
N ASN A 162 -17.69 29.41 20.76
CA ASN A 162 -18.70 28.91 21.68
C ASN A 162 -18.97 27.42 21.51
N LEU A 163 -18.36 26.78 20.50
CA LEU A 163 -18.55 25.36 20.22
C LEU A 163 -18.05 24.51 21.40
N THR A 164 -18.93 23.67 21.94
CA THR A 164 -18.59 22.69 22.95
C THR A 164 -18.05 21.42 22.29
N LEU A 165 -17.33 20.58 23.07
CA LEU A 165 -16.85 19.27 22.55
C LEU A 165 -18.01 18.38 22.10
N ARG A 166 -19.14 18.41 22.81
CA ARG A 166 -20.33 17.65 22.45
C ARG A 166 -20.90 18.10 21.11
N GLN A 167 -21.04 19.41 20.92
CA GLN A 167 -21.51 19.95 19.63
C GLN A 167 -20.54 19.67 18.48
N LEU A 168 -19.21 19.73 18.74
CA LEU A 168 -18.20 19.32 17.76
C LEU A 168 -18.41 17.89 17.31
N MET A 169 -18.68 16.98 18.26
CA MET A 169 -18.93 15.57 17.94
C MET A 169 -20.25 15.38 17.20
N ASP A 170 -21.32 16.03 17.66
CA ASP A 170 -22.67 15.91 17.07
C ASP A 170 -22.75 16.50 15.64
N THR A 171 -21.87 17.43 15.29
CA THR A 171 -21.81 18.07 13.96
C THR A 171 -20.68 17.48 13.11
N THR A 172 -19.47 17.95 13.33
CA THR A 172 -18.29 17.59 12.52
C THR A 172 -17.89 16.13 12.73
N GLY A 173 -17.89 15.63 13.97
CA GLY A 173 -17.57 14.24 14.27
C GLY A 173 -18.52 13.28 13.56
N ARG A 174 -19.82 13.56 13.58
CA ARG A 174 -20.82 12.77 12.84
C ARG A 174 -20.58 12.76 11.34
N ASN A 175 -20.25 13.91 10.75
CA ASN A 175 -19.96 14.01 9.32
C ASN A 175 -18.68 13.23 8.93
N VAL A 176 -17.63 13.33 9.73
CA VAL A 176 -16.38 12.58 9.56
C VAL A 176 -16.65 11.07 9.67
N MET A 177 -17.44 10.64 10.65
CA MET A 177 -17.87 9.24 10.79
C MET A 177 -18.64 8.76 9.57
N ALA A 178 -19.62 9.51 9.11
CA ALA A 178 -20.44 9.15 7.95
C ALA A 178 -19.58 9.02 6.69
N SER A 179 -18.69 10.00 6.42
CA SER A 179 -17.79 9.99 5.28
C SER A 179 -16.82 8.79 5.33
N SER A 180 -16.18 8.55 6.47
CA SER A 180 -15.26 7.42 6.63
C SER A 180 -15.97 6.07 6.51
N THR A 181 -17.19 5.94 7.06
CA THR A 181 -17.99 4.71 6.97
C THR A 181 -18.38 4.41 5.53
N THR A 182 -18.82 5.42 4.76
CA THR A 182 -19.14 5.23 3.33
C THR A 182 -17.91 4.85 2.52
N THR A 183 -16.75 5.41 2.83
CA THR A 183 -15.49 5.03 2.19
C THR A 183 -15.10 3.59 2.52
N ILE A 184 -15.18 3.19 3.79
CA ILE A 184 -14.95 1.79 4.22
C ILE A 184 -15.91 0.86 3.48
N ALA A 185 -17.21 1.20 3.41
CA ALA A 185 -18.21 0.38 2.73
C ALA A 185 -17.85 0.15 1.24
N GLY A 186 -17.27 1.17 0.57
CA GLY A 186 -16.76 1.03 -0.79
C GLY A 186 -15.61 0.02 -0.88
N PHE A 187 -14.69 0.01 0.09
CA PHE A 187 -13.56 -0.92 0.11
C PHE A 187 -13.93 -2.33 0.58
N VAL A 188 -14.98 -2.49 1.38
CA VAL A 188 -15.48 -3.81 1.81
C VAL A 188 -15.79 -4.71 0.60
N GLY A 189 -16.24 -4.14 -0.52
CA GLY A 189 -16.46 -4.89 -1.76
C GLY A 189 -15.23 -5.67 -2.23
N PHE A 190 -14.02 -5.13 -2.03
CA PHE A 190 -12.78 -5.83 -2.40
C PHE A 190 -12.46 -7.05 -1.53
N LEU A 191 -13.00 -7.12 -0.30
CA LEU A 191 -12.78 -8.27 0.59
C LEU A 191 -13.38 -9.57 0.04
N PHE A 192 -14.42 -9.45 -0.80
CA PHE A 192 -15.11 -10.58 -1.42
C PHE A 192 -14.52 -11.01 -2.75
N THR A 193 -13.45 -10.36 -3.21
CA THR A 193 -12.80 -10.73 -4.47
C THR A 193 -11.94 -11.98 -4.31
N THR A 194 -11.85 -12.78 -5.35
CA THR A 194 -10.95 -13.95 -5.40
C THR A 194 -9.50 -13.55 -5.68
N HIS A 195 -9.28 -12.38 -6.25
CA HIS A 195 -7.95 -11.89 -6.59
C HIS A 195 -7.24 -11.38 -5.33
N ARG A 196 -6.15 -12.06 -4.94
CA ARG A 196 -5.39 -11.75 -3.70
C ARG A 196 -4.92 -10.30 -3.59
N GLY A 197 -4.51 -9.68 -4.71
CA GLY A 197 -4.07 -8.29 -4.72
C GLY A 197 -5.20 -7.31 -4.39
N LEU A 198 -6.39 -7.48 -4.99
CA LEU A 198 -7.56 -6.65 -4.71
C LEU A 198 -8.04 -6.84 -3.28
N LYS A 199 -8.05 -8.07 -2.77
CA LYS A 199 -8.37 -8.34 -1.37
C LYS A 199 -7.42 -7.60 -0.42
N GLY A 200 -6.10 -7.64 -0.68
CA GLY A 200 -5.11 -6.89 0.10
C GLY A 200 -5.34 -5.37 0.08
N ILE A 201 -5.82 -4.82 -1.03
CA ILE A 201 -6.26 -3.40 -1.11
C ILE A 201 -7.42 -3.16 -0.14
N GLY A 202 -8.44 -4.00 -0.16
CA GLY A 202 -9.59 -3.90 0.75
C GLY A 202 -9.20 -3.99 2.21
N ASP A 203 -8.40 -4.99 2.56
CA ASP A 203 -7.89 -5.22 3.92
C ASP A 203 -7.16 -3.97 4.45
N LEU A 204 -6.17 -3.49 3.71
CA LEU A 204 -5.36 -2.35 4.11
C LEU A 204 -6.18 -1.06 4.20
N ALA A 205 -7.05 -0.81 3.21
CA ALA A 205 -7.88 0.40 3.18
C ALA A 205 -8.88 0.42 4.36
N CYS A 206 -9.61 -0.67 4.59
CA CYS A 206 -10.59 -0.74 5.69
C CYS A 206 -9.93 -0.54 7.05
N ILE A 207 -8.80 -1.21 7.31
CA ILE A 207 -8.07 -1.08 8.58
C ILE A 207 -7.53 0.34 8.74
N SER A 208 -6.86 0.87 7.71
CA SER A 208 -6.23 2.20 7.79
C SER A 208 -7.27 3.29 8.04
N ILE A 209 -8.34 3.31 7.26
CA ILE A 209 -9.40 4.32 7.39
C ILE A 209 -10.08 4.22 8.76
N ALA A 210 -10.34 3.00 9.26
CA ALA A 210 -10.91 2.80 10.58
C ALA A 210 -9.98 3.32 11.70
N MET A 211 -8.68 3.03 11.62
CA MET A 211 -7.71 3.51 12.60
C MET A 211 -7.55 5.03 12.57
N PHE A 212 -7.48 5.62 11.40
CA PHE A 212 -7.46 7.08 11.27
C PHE A 212 -8.74 7.74 11.77
N LEU A 213 -9.91 7.14 11.52
CA LEU A 213 -11.19 7.63 12.04
C LEU A 213 -11.19 7.64 13.58
N ILE A 214 -10.82 6.52 14.19
CA ILE A 214 -10.73 6.38 15.66
C ILE A 214 -9.77 7.43 16.23
N THR A 215 -8.60 7.56 15.63
CA THR A 215 -7.56 8.50 16.10
C THR A 215 -8.01 9.95 15.90
N SER A 216 -8.58 10.28 14.74
CA SER A 216 -9.09 11.63 14.47
C SER A 216 -10.17 12.04 15.46
N ILE A 217 -11.09 11.16 15.81
CA ILE A 217 -12.14 11.48 16.78
C ILE A 217 -11.59 11.53 18.19
N ILE A 218 -11.02 10.43 18.70
CA ILE A 218 -10.65 10.31 20.10
C ILE A 218 -9.52 11.28 20.45
N PHE A 219 -8.46 11.26 19.65
CA PHE A 219 -7.27 12.02 19.94
C PHE A 219 -7.48 13.53 19.73
N THR A 220 -8.16 13.91 18.63
CA THR A 220 -8.48 15.32 18.37
C THR A 220 -9.44 15.89 19.42
N MET A 221 -10.45 15.13 19.85
CA MET A 221 -11.35 15.52 20.94
C MET A 221 -10.58 15.74 22.26
N TYR A 222 -9.67 14.82 22.60
CA TYR A 222 -8.80 14.98 23.77
C TYR A 222 -7.93 16.24 23.68
N MET A 223 -7.30 16.47 22.54
CA MET A 223 -6.46 17.64 22.28
C MET A 223 -7.27 18.95 22.35
N CYS A 224 -8.47 18.98 21.78
CA CYS A 224 -9.36 20.13 21.86
C CYS A 224 -9.78 20.44 23.31
N GLY A 225 -10.06 19.42 24.10
CA GLY A 225 -10.48 19.60 25.50
C GLY A 225 -9.36 19.98 26.47
N SER A 226 -8.14 19.48 26.22
CA SER A 226 -7.01 19.66 27.14
C SER A 226 -6.03 20.74 26.71
N TRP A 227 -5.55 20.68 25.50
CA TRP A 227 -4.42 21.45 25.03
C TRP A 227 -4.78 22.64 24.12
N LEU A 228 -5.81 22.48 23.30
CA LEU A 228 -6.33 23.52 22.41
C LEU A 228 -7.46 24.33 23.06
N LYS A 229 -7.43 24.51 24.41
CA LYS A 229 -8.43 25.30 25.11
C LYS A 229 -8.55 26.68 24.49
N LYS A 230 -9.80 27.09 24.23
CA LYS A 230 -10.12 28.44 23.79
C LYS A 230 -9.90 29.39 24.99
N LYS A 231 -9.18 30.47 24.77
CA LYS A 231 -9.11 31.61 25.68
C LYS A 231 -10.27 32.53 25.39
#